data_3842e135b69000ff56a4e67b401f1d39
#
_entry.id   3842e135b69000ff56a4e67b401f1d39
#
_cell.length_a   1.000
_cell.length_b   1.000
_cell.length_c   1.000
_cell.angle_alpha   90.00
_cell.angle_beta   90.00
_cell.angle_gamma   90.00
#
_symmetry.space_group_name_H-M   'P 1'
#
loop_
_entity.id
_entity.type
_entity.pdbx_description
1 polymer ?
#
loop_
_entity_poly.entity_id
_entity_poly.type
_entity_poly.pdbx_seq_one_letter_code
_entity_poly.pdbx_strand_id
1 'polypeptide(L)'
;MLRLKTLRAEMRPTLRLALPLVLAEIGWMTMGIVDTVMVGHLPDSANAIGAVSISSSIFNVVAFFGGGLLIGLDTLVAQAFGAGQREDCHRSLINGIYLSIVMTPFLMAPVWFFGPLLQALHIDPVVARLAVPYMKALAIGLFPLLLYFAVRRCIQAMDMVRPVAFALVTANLINLLFNWVLIYGKWGFPATGVVGSGWSTALARLYMAMILVGYLLWYDRRHRTELLKTPVNVDFRRIRRLIILGLPAATQITLEISVFALTAALIGRLGAVPLAAHQIALNTVAFTYMVPLGISSAAAVRVGQALGRKDPVGAADAGDTAIFVGAAFMLAASVLLLVFPRAIARMYTPDESVIRTTILLLAAGAAFQLFDGLQTVATGALRGAGDTRTPMLCHFTAYWIIGLPLGAWLCFRRHWGAFGLWSGLSLALILIGIVLLLAWRRTVRTLAVAAPTTSSRLHVKHREA
;
A
#
# COMPACT_ATOMS: atom_id res chain seq x y z
N MET A 1 -18.16 19.80 12.28
CA MET A 1 -18.53 20.26 10.93
C MET A 1 -17.35 20.98 10.30
N LEU A 2 -16.81 20.45 9.21
CA LEU A 2 -15.77 21.12 8.43
C LEU A 2 -16.29 22.51 7.99
N ARG A 3 -15.61 23.58 8.39
CA ARG A 3 -15.95 24.90 7.89
C ARG A 3 -15.50 24.96 6.41
N LEU A 4 -16.39 25.32 5.49
CA LEU A 4 -16.09 25.41 4.05
C LEU A 4 -14.82 26.21 3.74
N LYS A 5 -14.51 27.23 4.53
CA LYS A 5 -13.26 28.01 4.43
C LYS A 5 -12.02 27.16 4.76
N THR A 6 -12.07 26.34 5.79
CA THR A 6 -10.97 25.44 6.21
C THR A 6 -10.75 24.35 5.16
N LEU A 7 -11.83 23.74 4.65
CA LEU A 7 -11.76 22.74 3.58
C LEU A 7 -11.02 23.28 2.34
N ARG A 8 -11.36 24.49 1.88
CA ARG A 8 -10.68 25.11 0.72
C ARG A 8 -9.20 25.40 0.99
N ALA A 9 -8.86 25.84 2.20
CA ALA A 9 -7.48 26.12 2.58
C ALA A 9 -6.63 24.83 2.63
N GLU A 10 -7.18 23.73 3.15
CA GLU A 10 -6.50 22.47 3.36
C GLU A 10 -6.50 21.56 2.13
N MET A 11 -7.45 21.72 1.20
CA MET A 11 -7.58 20.88 0.02
C MET A 11 -6.38 20.98 -0.93
N ARG A 12 -5.92 22.20 -1.23
CA ARG A 12 -4.79 22.42 -2.13
C ARG A 12 -3.48 21.79 -1.62
N PRO A 13 -3.07 21.99 -0.35
CA PRO A 13 -1.91 21.30 0.22
C PRO A 13 -2.05 19.77 0.23
N THR A 14 -3.25 19.25 0.57
CA THR A 14 -3.52 17.81 0.57
C THR A 14 -3.38 17.21 -0.83
N LEU A 15 -3.99 17.82 -1.85
CA LEU A 15 -3.88 17.34 -3.24
C LEU A 15 -2.47 17.46 -3.80
N ARG A 16 -1.72 18.51 -3.45
CA ARG A 16 -0.33 18.69 -3.88
C ARG A 16 0.56 17.57 -3.38
N LEU A 17 0.30 17.07 -2.17
CA LEU A 17 1.02 15.93 -1.60
C LEU A 17 0.47 14.61 -2.15
N ALA A 18 -0.84 14.45 -2.22
CA ALA A 18 -1.49 13.21 -2.61
C ALA A 18 -1.25 12.84 -4.08
N LEU A 19 -1.30 13.80 -5.01
CA LEU A 19 -1.23 13.51 -6.44
C LEU A 19 0.07 12.77 -6.85
N PRO A 20 1.28 13.20 -6.44
CA PRO A 20 2.49 12.43 -6.74
C PRO A 20 2.50 11.05 -6.07
N LEU A 21 1.88 10.92 -4.90
CA LEU A 21 1.78 9.63 -4.20
C LEU A 21 0.82 8.68 -4.91
N VAL A 22 -0.31 9.17 -5.40
CA VAL A 22 -1.24 8.40 -6.24
C VAL A 22 -0.54 7.90 -7.50
N LEU A 23 0.19 8.78 -8.19
CA LEU A 23 0.99 8.39 -9.37
C LEU A 23 2.03 7.31 -9.02
N ALA A 24 2.63 7.39 -7.83
CA ALA A 24 3.54 6.37 -7.35
C ALA A 24 2.82 5.03 -7.10
N GLU A 25 1.63 5.01 -6.49
CA GLU A 25 0.88 3.76 -6.29
C GLU A 25 0.43 3.14 -7.61
N ILE A 26 -0.05 3.94 -8.56
CA ILE A 26 -0.40 3.48 -9.92
C ILE A 26 0.84 2.91 -10.62
N GLY A 27 1.98 3.58 -10.53
CA GLY A 27 3.24 3.10 -11.11
C GLY A 27 3.69 1.75 -10.52
N TRP A 28 3.45 1.53 -9.22
CA TRP A 28 3.73 0.23 -8.60
C TRP A 28 2.89 -0.90 -9.23
N MET A 29 1.59 -0.67 -9.43
CA MET A 29 0.70 -1.63 -10.06
C MET A 29 1.10 -1.90 -11.52
N THR A 30 1.50 -0.86 -12.25
CA THR A 30 1.91 -0.94 -13.66
C THR A 30 3.12 -1.85 -13.86
N MET A 31 4.09 -1.84 -12.95
CA MET A 31 5.27 -2.71 -13.04
C MET A 31 4.90 -4.20 -13.08
N GLY A 32 3.99 -4.64 -12.22
CA GLY A 32 3.51 -6.03 -12.21
C GLY A 32 2.74 -6.41 -13.48
N ILE A 33 1.99 -5.47 -14.06
CA ILE A 33 1.28 -5.67 -15.33
C ILE A 33 2.29 -5.83 -16.47
N VAL A 34 3.31 -4.99 -16.53
CA VAL A 34 4.38 -5.06 -17.55
C VAL A 34 5.09 -6.41 -17.49
N ASP A 35 5.49 -6.86 -16.29
CA ASP A 35 6.14 -8.15 -16.09
C ASP A 35 5.26 -9.30 -16.65
N THR A 36 3.97 -9.31 -16.30
CA THR A 36 3.03 -10.35 -16.74
C THR A 36 2.81 -10.33 -18.25
N VAL A 37 2.65 -9.14 -18.84
CA VAL A 37 2.45 -8.98 -20.29
C VAL A 37 3.68 -9.48 -21.05
N MET A 38 4.88 -9.10 -20.63
CA MET A 38 6.11 -9.49 -21.33
C MET A 38 6.40 -10.98 -21.22
N VAL A 39 6.16 -11.59 -20.05
CA VAL A 39 6.29 -13.04 -19.86
C VAL A 39 5.22 -13.79 -20.66
N GLY A 40 4.03 -13.21 -20.83
CA GLY A 40 2.94 -13.76 -21.62
C GLY A 40 3.22 -13.88 -23.13
N HIS A 41 4.28 -13.26 -23.63
CA HIS A 41 4.74 -13.40 -25.03
C HIS A 41 5.82 -14.50 -25.21
N LEU A 42 6.12 -15.27 -24.17
CA LEU A 42 7.00 -16.44 -24.29
C LEU A 42 6.26 -17.62 -24.95
N PRO A 43 6.98 -18.55 -25.62
CA PRO A 43 6.40 -19.70 -26.30
C PRO A 43 5.50 -20.58 -25.40
N ASP A 44 5.88 -20.73 -24.11
CA ASP A 44 5.10 -21.47 -23.11
C ASP A 44 4.43 -20.50 -22.13
N SER A 45 3.60 -19.61 -22.67
CA SER A 45 3.02 -18.47 -21.94
C SER A 45 2.17 -18.87 -20.74
N ALA A 46 1.42 -19.96 -20.82
CA ALA A 46 0.53 -20.40 -19.75
C ALA A 46 1.32 -20.80 -18.49
N ASN A 47 2.35 -21.64 -18.65
CA ASN A 47 3.22 -22.05 -17.55
C ASN A 47 4.07 -20.88 -17.02
N ALA A 48 4.54 -20.01 -17.92
CA ALA A 48 5.32 -18.84 -17.57
C ALA A 48 4.50 -17.83 -16.73
N ILE A 49 3.28 -17.51 -17.15
CA ILE A 49 2.36 -16.65 -16.39
C ILE A 49 2.01 -17.30 -15.04
N GLY A 50 1.75 -18.59 -15.02
CA GLY A 50 1.48 -19.36 -13.79
C GLY A 50 2.64 -19.24 -12.79
N ALA A 51 3.86 -19.44 -13.25
CA ALA A 51 5.08 -19.33 -12.44
C ALA A 51 5.28 -17.92 -11.86
N VAL A 52 5.11 -16.89 -12.69
CA VAL A 52 5.19 -15.47 -12.24
C VAL A 52 4.11 -15.17 -11.24
N SER A 53 2.86 -15.56 -11.50
CA SER A 53 1.71 -15.25 -10.64
C SER A 53 1.84 -15.86 -9.24
N ILE A 54 2.19 -17.14 -9.14
CA ILE A 54 2.39 -17.83 -7.85
C ILE A 54 3.54 -17.19 -7.07
N SER A 55 4.68 -17.03 -7.73
CA SER A 55 5.88 -16.48 -7.07
C SER A 55 5.68 -15.04 -6.62
N SER A 56 5.10 -14.19 -7.48
CA SER A 56 4.82 -12.79 -7.16
C SER A 56 3.80 -12.66 -6.03
N SER A 57 2.77 -13.51 -5.99
CA SER A 57 1.77 -13.49 -4.92
C SER A 57 2.40 -13.77 -3.56
N ILE A 58 3.22 -14.82 -3.46
CA ILE A 58 3.90 -15.19 -2.21
C ILE A 58 4.96 -14.13 -1.85
N PHE A 59 5.75 -13.67 -2.82
CA PHE A 59 6.72 -12.62 -2.61
C PHE A 59 6.08 -11.32 -2.11
N ASN A 60 4.95 -10.93 -2.68
CA ASN A 60 4.24 -9.71 -2.29
C ASN A 60 3.77 -9.75 -0.84
N VAL A 61 3.29 -10.90 -0.34
CA VAL A 61 2.94 -11.04 1.08
C VAL A 61 4.16 -10.72 1.98
N VAL A 62 5.31 -11.29 1.65
CA VAL A 62 6.57 -11.05 2.38
C VAL A 62 7.03 -9.60 2.27
N ALA A 63 7.01 -9.06 1.05
CA ALA A 63 7.46 -7.69 0.76
C ALA A 63 6.56 -6.64 1.43
N PHE A 64 5.24 -6.82 1.39
CA PHE A 64 4.30 -5.90 2.02
C PHE A 64 4.31 -6.02 3.55
N PHE A 65 4.57 -7.20 4.12
CA PHE A 65 4.81 -7.32 5.54
C PHE A 65 6.05 -6.52 5.96
N GLY A 66 7.17 -6.68 5.23
CA GLY A 66 8.38 -5.90 5.48
C GLY A 66 8.20 -4.40 5.29
N GLY A 67 7.52 -3.99 4.21
CA GLY A 67 7.15 -2.59 3.97
C GLY A 67 6.20 -2.03 5.04
N GLY A 68 5.29 -2.85 5.52
CA GLY A 68 4.37 -2.55 6.62
C GLY A 68 5.07 -2.25 7.93
N LEU A 69 6.12 -3.03 8.28
CA LEU A 69 6.95 -2.77 9.45
C LEU A 69 7.62 -1.38 9.39
N LEU A 70 8.01 -0.94 8.20
CA LEU A 70 8.63 0.38 7.98
C LEU A 70 7.62 1.54 7.97
N ILE A 71 6.32 1.28 7.97
CA ILE A 71 5.27 2.31 8.06
C ILE A 71 5.38 3.12 9.37
N GLY A 72 5.96 2.56 10.43
CA GLY A 72 6.28 3.31 11.64
C GLY A 72 7.12 4.57 11.40
N LEU A 73 7.91 4.62 10.32
CA LEU A 73 8.66 5.81 9.90
C LEU A 73 7.73 6.98 9.52
N ASP A 74 6.57 6.73 8.92
CA ASP A 74 5.61 7.79 8.56
C ASP A 74 5.26 8.64 9.78
N THR A 75 4.94 7.98 10.91
CA THR A 75 4.58 8.66 12.15
C THR A 75 5.78 9.35 12.79
N LEU A 76 6.89 8.61 12.99
CA LEU A 76 8.04 9.14 13.73
C LEU A 76 8.72 10.29 13.01
N VAL A 77 8.91 10.15 11.70
CA VAL A 77 9.58 11.19 10.90
C VAL A 77 8.66 12.40 10.68
N ALA A 78 7.35 12.19 10.39
CA ALA A 78 6.43 13.31 10.21
C ALA A 78 6.27 14.14 11.48
N GLN A 79 6.16 13.51 12.65
CA GLN A 79 6.08 14.22 13.93
C GLN A 79 7.39 14.94 14.26
N ALA A 80 8.56 14.30 14.06
CA ALA A 80 9.86 14.93 14.27
C ALA A 80 10.09 16.12 13.32
N PHE A 81 9.73 15.94 12.05
CA PHE A 81 9.83 17.01 11.04
C PHE A 81 8.91 18.19 11.38
N GLY A 82 7.67 17.90 11.78
CA GLY A 82 6.73 18.93 12.25
C GLY A 82 7.23 19.69 13.48
N ALA A 83 7.95 19.02 14.39
CA ALA A 83 8.60 19.62 15.57
C ALA A 83 9.89 20.39 15.24
N GLY A 84 10.35 20.39 13.98
CA GLY A 84 11.62 21.01 13.59
C GLY A 84 12.87 20.22 13.98
N GLN A 85 12.71 18.99 14.45
CA GLN A 85 13.79 18.09 14.95
C GLN A 85 14.38 17.28 13.80
N ARG A 86 15.20 17.89 12.94
CA ARG A 86 15.79 17.23 11.77
C ARG A 86 16.66 16.03 12.13
N GLU A 87 17.45 16.14 13.20
CA GLU A 87 18.29 15.05 13.67
C GLU A 87 17.47 13.80 14.03
N ASP A 88 16.31 13.98 14.64
CA ASP A 88 15.39 12.88 14.96
C ASP A 88 14.80 12.20 13.71
N CYS A 89 14.58 12.96 12.64
CA CYS A 89 14.21 12.40 11.33
C CYS A 89 15.32 11.48 10.80
N HIS A 90 16.57 11.97 10.84
CA HIS A 90 17.73 11.22 10.35
C HIS A 90 18.00 9.97 11.20
N ARG A 91 17.97 10.08 12.53
CA ARG A 91 18.11 8.96 13.45
C ARG A 91 17.03 7.90 13.22
N SER A 92 15.78 8.34 12.95
CA SER A 92 14.68 7.41 12.64
C SER A 92 14.92 6.66 11.33
N LEU A 93 15.39 7.35 10.28
CA LEU A 93 15.75 6.73 9.02
C LEU A 93 16.89 5.70 9.18
N ILE A 94 17.98 6.07 9.85
CA ILE A 94 19.13 5.17 10.09
C ILE A 94 18.67 3.90 10.82
N ASN A 95 17.86 4.04 11.86
CA ASN A 95 17.32 2.89 12.58
C ASN A 95 16.31 2.08 11.76
N GLY A 96 15.56 2.73 10.84
CA GLY A 96 14.72 2.05 9.85
C GLY A 96 15.54 1.24 8.84
N ILE A 97 16.71 1.74 8.43
CA ILE A 97 17.65 1.00 7.56
C ILE A 97 18.22 -0.21 8.32
N TYR A 98 18.64 -0.04 9.58
CA TYR A 98 19.08 -1.17 10.41
C TYR A 98 17.99 -2.24 10.55
N LEU A 99 16.75 -1.82 10.81
CA LEU A 99 15.62 -2.73 10.85
C LEU A 99 15.47 -3.47 9.51
N SER A 100 15.60 -2.78 8.37
CA SER A 100 15.56 -3.38 7.04
C SER A 100 16.66 -4.42 6.82
N ILE A 101 17.88 -4.13 7.26
CA ILE A 101 19.02 -5.07 7.17
C ILE A 101 18.75 -6.32 8.00
N VAL A 102 18.33 -6.14 9.25
CA VAL A 102 18.09 -7.26 10.18
C VAL A 102 16.90 -8.11 9.73
N MET A 103 15.80 -7.52 9.27
CA MET A 103 14.63 -8.31 8.89
C MET A 103 14.73 -8.99 7.52
N THR A 104 15.62 -8.52 6.62
CA THR A 104 15.77 -9.10 5.28
C THR A 104 16.06 -10.61 5.31
N PRO A 105 17.03 -11.14 6.07
CA PRO A 105 17.29 -12.57 6.14
C PRO A 105 16.08 -13.38 6.62
N PHE A 106 15.34 -12.86 7.61
CA PHE A 106 14.14 -13.54 8.13
C PHE A 106 13.01 -13.55 7.09
N LEU A 107 12.84 -12.46 6.36
CA LEU A 107 11.84 -12.37 5.30
C LEU A 107 12.24 -13.17 4.05
N MET A 108 13.52 -13.43 3.84
CA MET A 108 14.00 -14.32 2.77
C MET A 108 13.84 -15.80 3.12
N ALA A 109 13.67 -16.16 4.40
CA ALA A 109 13.54 -17.55 4.81
C ALA A 109 12.47 -18.34 4.02
N PRO A 110 11.25 -17.81 3.73
CA PRO A 110 10.25 -18.50 2.91
C PRO A 110 10.75 -18.90 1.51
N VAL A 111 11.73 -18.19 0.96
CA VAL A 111 12.31 -18.49 -0.36
C VAL A 111 13.05 -19.83 -0.36
N TRP A 112 13.68 -20.19 0.75
CA TRP A 112 14.39 -21.47 0.91
C TRP A 112 13.42 -22.65 0.91
N PHE A 113 12.21 -22.45 1.45
CA PHE A 113 11.15 -23.45 1.51
C PHE A 113 10.16 -23.37 0.35
N PHE A 114 10.41 -22.47 -0.63
CA PHE A 114 9.48 -22.25 -1.73
C PHE A 114 9.30 -23.48 -2.61
N GLY A 115 10.39 -24.15 -2.99
CA GLY A 115 10.33 -25.40 -3.78
C GLY A 115 9.55 -26.52 -3.07
N PRO A 116 9.88 -26.90 -1.84
CA PRO A 116 9.11 -27.85 -1.04
C PRO A 116 7.63 -27.43 -0.86
N LEU A 117 7.35 -26.14 -0.67
CA LEU A 117 5.98 -25.64 -0.57
C LEU A 117 5.18 -25.87 -1.85
N LEU A 118 5.75 -25.60 -3.02
CA LEU A 118 5.08 -25.86 -4.31
C LEU A 118 4.77 -27.34 -4.50
N GLN A 119 5.69 -28.23 -4.09
CA GLN A 119 5.48 -29.67 -4.12
C GLN A 119 4.34 -30.11 -3.17
N ALA A 120 4.32 -29.57 -1.94
CA ALA A 120 3.27 -29.86 -0.97
C ALA A 120 1.88 -29.38 -1.44
N LEU A 121 1.84 -28.30 -2.23
CA LEU A 121 0.63 -27.78 -2.85
C LEU A 121 0.26 -28.50 -4.15
N HIS A 122 0.99 -29.53 -4.56
CA HIS A 122 0.77 -30.30 -5.81
C HIS A 122 0.73 -29.40 -7.06
N ILE A 123 1.59 -28.35 -7.10
CA ILE A 123 1.72 -27.47 -8.26
C ILE A 123 2.41 -28.24 -9.39
N ASP A 124 1.96 -27.98 -10.62
CA ASP A 124 2.54 -28.60 -11.82
C ASP A 124 4.08 -28.50 -11.82
N PRO A 125 4.81 -29.61 -12.05
CA PRO A 125 6.27 -29.63 -12.03
C PRO A 125 6.92 -28.69 -13.05
N VAL A 126 6.25 -28.39 -14.18
CA VAL A 126 6.75 -27.44 -15.19
C VAL A 126 6.68 -26.03 -14.62
N VAL A 127 5.54 -25.64 -14.03
CA VAL A 127 5.37 -24.35 -13.37
C VAL A 127 6.35 -24.20 -12.21
N ALA A 128 6.52 -25.22 -11.38
CA ALA A 128 7.43 -25.19 -10.24
C ALA A 128 8.90 -25.00 -10.67
N ARG A 129 9.34 -25.63 -11.77
CA ARG A 129 10.69 -25.44 -12.33
C ARG A 129 10.96 -24.02 -12.79
N LEU A 130 9.97 -23.31 -13.28
CA LEU A 130 10.08 -21.90 -13.67
C LEU A 130 9.96 -20.95 -12.46
N ALA A 131 9.09 -21.28 -11.52
CA ALA A 131 8.77 -20.45 -10.36
C ALA A 131 9.92 -20.34 -9.36
N VAL A 132 10.63 -21.42 -9.07
CA VAL A 132 11.71 -21.43 -8.07
C VAL A 132 12.89 -20.51 -8.43
N PRO A 133 13.46 -20.58 -9.65
CA PRO A 133 14.53 -19.63 -10.03
C PRO A 133 14.04 -18.18 -10.10
N TYR A 134 12.82 -17.95 -10.56
CA TYR A 134 12.20 -16.63 -10.58
C TYR A 134 12.07 -16.04 -9.17
N MET A 135 11.57 -16.83 -8.20
CA MET A 135 11.48 -16.41 -6.81
C MET A 135 12.84 -16.07 -6.21
N LYS A 136 13.89 -16.86 -6.53
CA LYS A 136 15.26 -16.56 -6.08
C LYS A 136 15.78 -15.25 -6.63
N ALA A 137 15.50 -14.93 -7.90
CA ALA A 137 15.84 -13.64 -8.51
C ALA A 137 15.11 -12.48 -7.82
N LEU A 138 13.79 -12.63 -7.56
CA LEU A 138 13.01 -11.64 -6.81
C LEU A 138 13.55 -11.40 -5.38
N ALA A 139 14.00 -12.47 -4.72
CA ALA A 139 14.49 -12.41 -3.34
C ALA A 139 15.73 -11.54 -3.20
N ILE A 140 16.64 -11.53 -4.19
CA ILE A 140 17.80 -10.65 -4.22
C ILE A 140 17.37 -9.18 -4.21
N GLY A 141 16.23 -8.87 -4.84
CA GLY A 141 15.64 -7.54 -4.85
C GLY A 141 14.94 -7.14 -3.53
N LEU A 142 14.86 -8.02 -2.51
CA LEU A 142 14.13 -7.74 -1.28
C LEU A 142 14.80 -6.65 -0.44
N PHE A 143 16.11 -6.75 -0.19
CA PHE A 143 16.83 -5.71 0.57
C PHE A 143 16.78 -4.33 -0.12
N PRO A 144 17.10 -4.20 -1.42
CA PRO A 144 16.89 -2.93 -2.13
C PRO A 144 15.46 -2.40 -2.01
N LEU A 145 14.44 -3.27 -2.06
CA LEU A 145 13.05 -2.87 -1.89
C LEU A 145 12.75 -2.32 -0.48
N LEU A 146 13.24 -2.97 0.56
CA LEU A 146 13.06 -2.49 1.94
C LEU A 146 13.82 -1.18 2.18
N LEU A 147 15.02 -1.04 1.63
CA LEU A 147 15.76 0.21 1.65
C LEU A 147 15.00 1.33 0.94
N TYR A 148 14.45 1.03 -0.25
CA TYR A 148 13.56 1.96 -0.96
C TYR A 148 12.37 2.37 -0.07
N PHE A 149 11.68 1.43 0.58
CA PHE A 149 10.56 1.75 1.46
C PHE A 149 11.00 2.64 2.64
N ALA A 150 12.11 2.34 3.32
CA ALA A 150 12.60 3.15 4.43
C ALA A 150 12.89 4.59 4.00
N VAL A 151 13.63 4.78 2.90
CA VAL A 151 13.99 6.09 2.39
C VAL A 151 12.76 6.82 1.84
N ARG A 152 11.89 6.11 1.10
CA ARG A 152 10.61 6.64 0.60
C ARG A 152 9.77 7.21 1.75
N ARG A 153 9.56 6.45 2.83
CA ARG A 153 8.77 6.90 3.98
C ARG A 153 9.35 8.15 4.64
N CYS A 154 10.68 8.19 4.80
CA CYS A 154 11.35 9.35 5.36
C CYS A 154 11.19 10.59 4.46
N ILE A 155 11.46 10.48 3.16
CA ILE A 155 11.36 11.57 2.18
C ILE A 155 9.91 12.08 2.10
N GLN A 156 8.91 11.18 2.07
CA GLN A 156 7.49 11.53 2.06
C GLN A 156 7.08 12.26 3.33
N ALA A 157 7.54 11.80 4.50
CA ALA A 157 7.24 12.41 5.79
C ALA A 157 7.83 13.82 5.94
N MET A 158 8.88 14.14 5.16
CA MET A 158 9.48 15.48 5.05
C MET A 158 8.88 16.32 3.91
N ASP A 159 7.71 15.96 3.38
CA ASP A 159 6.98 16.68 2.29
C ASP A 159 7.68 16.65 0.91
N MET A 160 8.66 15.77 0.72
CA MET A 160 9.42 15.65 -0.53
C MET A 160 8.90 14.47 -1.37
N VAL A 161 7.72 14.61 -1.99
CA VAL A 161 7.05 13.50 -2.72
C VAL A 161 7.44 13.37 -4.19
N ARG A 162 7.91 14.46 -4.83
CA ARG A 162 8.26 14.47 -6.26
C ARG A 162 9.37 13.47 -6.62
N PRO A 163 10.47 13.35 -5.84
CA PRO A 163 11.53 12.37 -6.11
C PRO A 163 11.02 10.93 -6.06
N VAL A 164 10.04 10.65 -5.20
CA VAL A 164 9.43 9.31 -5.07
C VAL A 164 8.66 8.95 -6.34
N ALA A 165 7.80 9.87 -6.83
CA ALA A 165 7.09 9.66 -8.08
C ALA A 165 8.05 9.53 -9.27
N PHE A 166 9.08 10.37 -9.35
CA PHE A 166 10.11 10.28 -10.39
C PHE A 166 10.84 8.93 -10.37
N ALA A 167 11.31 8.50 -9.19
CA ALA A 167 12.02 7.22 -9.05
C ALA A 167 11.16 6.04 -9.53
N LEU A 168 9.86 6.06 -9.24
CA LEU A 168 8.97 4.96 -9.60
C LEU A 168 8.60 4.97 -11.09
N VAL A 169 8.32 6.15 -11.67
CA VAL A 169 8.02 6.25 -13.10
C VAL A 169 9.22 5.81 -13.93
N THR A 170 10.42 6.28 -13.58
CA THR A 170 11.65 5.88 -14.28
C THR A 170 12.00 4.41 -14.03
N ALA A 171 11.72 3.87 -12.85
CA ALA A 171 11.90 2.45 -12.57
C ALA A 171 11.02 1.55 -13.45
N ASN A 172 9.79 1.98 -13.81
CA ASN A 172 8.96 1.25 -14.77
C ASN A 172 9.61 1.18 -16.17
N LEU A 173 10.24 2.27 -16.60
CA LEU A 173 10.99 2.28 -17.88
C LEU A 173 12.21 1.36 -17.82
N ILE A 174 12.94 1.40 -16.72
CA ILE A 174 14.08 0.52 -16.46
C ILE A 174 13.63 -0.96 -16.40
N ASN A 175 12.55 -1.26 -15.71
CA ASN A 175 11.97 -2.59 -15.66
C ASN A 175 11.57 -3.09 -17.06
N LEU A 176 10.87 -2.27 -17.84
CA LEU A 176 10.50 -2.58 -19.22
C LEU A 176 11.72 -2.89 -20.09
N LEU A 177 12.75 -2.04 -19.99
CA LEU A 177 13.99 -2.21 -20.75
C LEU A 177 14.70 -3.50 -20.38
N PHE A 178 14.91 -3.76 -19.08
CA PHE A 178 15.58 -4.99 -18.65
C PHE A 178 14.74 -6.23 -18.88
N ASN A 179 13.41 -6.15 -18.80
CA ASN A 179 12.53 -7.23 -19.24
C ASN A 179 12.77 -7.57 -20.72
N TRP A 180 12.81 -6.55 -21.60
CA TRP A 180 13.07 -6.76 -23.02
C TRP A 180 14.46 -7.38 -23.28
N VAL A 181 15.47 -6.94 -22.54
CA VAL A 181 16.84 -7.45 -22.69
C VAL A 181 16.97 -8.88 -22.17
N LEU A 182 16.51 -9.15 -20.94
CA LEU A 182 16.80 -10.40 -20.23
C LEU A 182 15.80 -11.52 -20.57
N ILE A 183 14.51 -11.19 -20.79
CA ILE A 183 13.51 -12.20 -21.17
C ILE A 183 13.83 -12.74 -22.57
N TYR A 184 14.09 -11.82 -23.53
CA TYR A 184 14.20 -12.15 -24.95
C TYR A 184 15.66 -12.27 -25.46
N GLY A 185 16.66 -12.03 -24.60
CA GLY A 185 18.08 -12.19 -24.99
C GLY A 185 18.54 -11.16 -26.00
N LYS A 186 18.37 -9.88 -25.69
CA LYS A 186 18.83 -8.78 -26.57
C LYS A 186 20.17 -8.22 -26.11
N TRP A 187 20.85 -7.45 -26.97
CA TRP A 187 22.14 -6.81 -26.69
C TRP A 187 23.28 -7.77 -26.29
N GLY A 188 23.22 -9.03 -26.76
CA GLY A 188 24.23 -10.05 -26.44
C GLY A 188 24.04 -10.78 -25.13
N PHE A 189 22.98 -10.49 -24.39
CA PHE A 189 22.60 -11.25 -23.21
C PHE A 189 21.85 -12.52 -23.61
N PRO A 190 22.02 -13.64 -22.87
CA PRO A 190 21.24 -14.86 -23.11
C PRO A 190 19.77 -14.64 -22.78
N ALA A 191 18.89 -15.26 -23.55
CA ALA A 191 17.45 -15.27 -23.24
C ALA A 191 17.21 -16.14 -22.00
N THR A 192 16.82 -15.53 -20.89
CA THR A 192 16.58 -16.22 -19.61
C THR A 192 15.10 -16.43 -19.30
N GLY A 193 14.20 -15.98 -20.21
CA GLY A 193 12.77 -16.18 -20.10
C GLY A 193 12.18 -15.61 -18.78
N VAL A 194 11.41 -16.43 -18.08
CA VAL A 194 10.75 -16.05 -16.82
C VAL A 194 11.72 -15.54 -15.76
N VAL A 195 12.91 -16.14 -15.66
CA VAL A 195 13.94 -15.73 -14.68
C VAL A 195 14.44 -14.32 -14.96
N GLY A 196 14.52 -13.94 -16.25
CA GLY A 196 14.87 -12.59 -16.69
C GLY A 196 13.93 -11.52 -16.16
N SER A 197 12.63 -11.81 -16.09
CA SER A 197 11.65 -10.90 -15.47
C SER A 197 11.93 -10.71 -13.98
N GLY A 198 12.28 -11.77 -13.24
CA GLY A 198 12.67 -11.67 -11.84
C GLY A 198 13.89 -10.78 -11.62
N TRP A 199 14.92 -10.93 -12.45
CA TRP A 199 16.12 -10.07 -12.43
C TRP A 199 15.80 -8.62 -12.80
N SER A 200 14.96 -8.39 -13.82
CA SER A 200 14.53 -7.05 -14.22
C SER A 200 13.86 -6.31 -13.08
N THR A 201 12.96 -7.00 -12.37
CA THR A 201 12.28 -6.45 -11.20
C THR A 201 13.24 -6.19 -10.04
N ALA A 202 14.22 -7.07 -9.79
CA ALA A 202 15.26 -6.86 -8.78
C ALA A 202 16.15 -5.65 -9.11
N LEU A 203 16.54 -5.49 -10.37
CA LEU A 203 17.32 -4.33 -10.86
C LEU A 203 16.53 -3.03 -10.77
N ALA A 204 15.23 -3.04 -11.11
CA ALA A 204 14.36 -1.87 -10.96
C ALA A 204 14.23 -1.44 -9.49
N ARG A 205 14.13 -2.39 -8.56
CA ARG A 205 14.13 -2.12 -7.11
C ARG A 205 15.45 -1.53 -6.62
N LEU A 206 16.57 -2.06 -7.09
CA LEU A 206 17.89 -1.51 -6.80
C LEU A 206 18.01 -0.08 -7.32
N TYR A 207 17.57 0.16 -8.56
CA TYR A 207 17.52 1.50 -9.15
C TYR A 207 16.69 2.47 -8.32
N MET A 208 15.47 2.08 -7.89
CA MET A 208 14.62 2.91 -7.03
C MET A 208 15.33 3.28 -5.73
N ALA A 209 15.96 2.31 -5.07
CA ALA A 209 16.70 2.55 -3.83
C ALA A 209 17.86 3.52 -4.06
N MET A 210 18.68 3.31 -5.12
CA MET A 210 19.83 4.16 -5.45
C MET A 210 19.39 5.60 -5.77
N ILE A 211 18.33 5.78 -6.55
CA ILE A 211 17.84 7.13 -6.89
C ILE A 211 17.36 7.88 -5.64
N LEU A 212 16.61 7.24 -4.74
CA LEU A 212 16.13 7.92 -3.54
C LEU A 212 17.26 8.17 -2.53
N VAL A 213 18.18 7.24 -2.35
CA VAL A 213 19.37 7.46 -1.51
C VAL A 213 20.22 8.57 -2.11
N GLY A 214 20.49 8.54 -3.40
CA GLY A 214 21.24 9.58 -4.12
C GLY A 214 20.59 10.96 -4.00
N TYR A 215 19.26 11.02 -4.16
CA TYR A 215 18.52 12.26 -3.96
C TYR A 215 18.62 12.78 -2.51
N LEU A 216 18.51 11.90 -1.52
CA LEU A 216 18.62 12.26 -0.11
C LEU A 216 20.00 12.81 0.23
N LEU A 217 21.07 12.17 -0.28
CA LEU A 217 22.45 12.62 -0.10
C LEU A 217 22.72 13.94 -0.83
N TRP A 218 22.18 14.10 -2.04
CA TRP A 218 22.27 15.37 -2.77
C TRP A 218 21.54 16.48 -2.02
N TYR A 219 20.35 16.22 -1.50
CA TYR A 219 19.55 17.15 -0.72
C TYR A 219 20.29 17.57 0.56
N ASP A 220 20.89 16.62 1.27
CA ASP A 220 21.68 16.86 2.48
C ASP A 220 22.86 17.81 2.19
N ARG A 221 23.63 17.53 1.15
CA ARG A 221 24.76 18.40 0.73
C ARG A 221 24.29 19.81 0.34
N ARG A 222 23.18 19.89 -0.40
CA ARG A 222 22.65 21.18 -0.88
C ARG A 222 22.08 22.06 0.21
N HIS A 223 21.39 21.48 1.17
CA HIS A 223 20.67 22.19 2.23
C HIS A 223 21.34 22.09 3.60
N ARG A 224 22.50 21.43 3.67
CA ARG A 224 23.28 21.23 4.90
C ARG A 224 22.41 20.72 6.04
N THR A 225 21.63 19.65 5.78
CA THR A 225 20.70 19.10 6.77
C THR A 225 21.38 18.24 7.83
N GLU A 226 22.71 18.03 7.68
CA GLU A 226 23.58 17.30 8.62
C GLU A 226 23.22 15.81 8.77
N LEU A 227 22.60 15.22 7.74
CA LEU A 227 22.32 13.77 7.73
C LEU A 227 23.59 12.94 7.92
N LEU A 228 24.64 13.28 7.17
CA LEU A 228 25.93 12.57 7.20
C LEU A 228 26.70 12.78 8.52
N LYS A 229 26.34 13.80 9.30
CA LYS A 229 26.92 14.06 10.64
C LYS A 229 26.13 13.36 11.75
N THR A 230 24.93 12.88 11.45
CA THR A 230 24.10 12.20 12.45
C THR A 230 24.78 10.91 12.89
N PRO A 231 24.90 10.67 14.21
CA PRO A 231 25.54 9.45 14.73
C PRO A 231 24.86 8.19 14.19
N VAL A 232 25.67 7.29 13.61
CA VAL A 232 25.23 6.01 13.04
C VAL A 232 25.15 4.97 14.16
N ASN A 233 24.45 5.30 15.24
CA ASN A 233 24.31 4.43 16.40
C ASN A 233 22.96 3.69 16.35
N VAL A 234 22.99 2.40 16.71
CA VAL A 234 21.78 1.61 16.88
C VAL A 234 21.06 2.06 18.15
N ASP A 235 19.86 2.60 17.98
CA ASP A 235 18.95 2.98 19.07
C ASP A 235 17.84 1.95 19.23
N PHE A 236 18.01 1.01 20.14
CA PHE A 236 17.04 -0.05 20.41
C PHE A 236 15.68 0.48 20.87
N ARG A 237 15.61 1.63 21.55
CA ARG A 237 14.33 2.24 21.95
C ARG A 237 13.57 2.72 20.70
N ARG A 238 14.29 3.31 19.75
CA ARG A 238 13.73 3.78 18.49
C ARG A 238 13.30 2.62 17.58
N ILE A 239 14.13 1.58 17.47
CA ILE A 239 13.77 0.35 16.74
C ILE A 239 12.53 -0.30 17.36
N ARG A 240 12.47 -0.41 18.69
CA ARG A 240 11.29 -0.93 19.38
C ARG A 240 10.04 -0.09 19.08
N ARG A 241 10.16 1.23 19.03
CA ARG A 241 9.06 2.13 18.71
C ARG A 241 8.62 1.98 17.25
N LEU A 242 9.56 1.80 16.30
CA LEU A 242 9.27 1.47 14.91
C LEU A 242 8.48 0.16 14.80
N ILE A 243 8.90 -0.87 15.51
CA ILE A 243 8.21 -2.17 15.52
C ILE A 243 6.82 -2.06 16.16
N ILE A 244 6.66 -1.34 17.27
CA ILE A 244 5.35 -1.15 17.93
C ILE A 244 4.35 -0.46 17.01
N LEU A 245 4.79 0.48 16.17
CA LEU A 245 3.95 1.18 15.21
C LEU A 245 3.80 0.38 13.90
N GLY A 246 4.88 -0.25 13.45
CA GLY A 246 4.92 -0.93 12.17
C GLY A 246 4.29 -2.32 12.18
N LEU A 247 4.44 -3.09 13.26
CA LEU A 247 3.92 -4.46 13.31
C LEU A 247 2.39 -4.53 13.17
N PRO A 248 1.58 -3.68 13.86
CA PRO A 248 0.16 -3.67 13.60
C PRO A 248 -0.19 -3.28 12.16
N ALA A 249 0.52 -2.32 11.56
CA ALA A 249 0.30 -1.92 10.17
C ALA A 249 0.68 -3.04 9.18
N ALA A 250 1.80 -3.74 9.41
CA ALA A 250 2.21 -4.90 8.63
C ALA A 250 1.17 -6.02 8.72
N THR A 251 0.71 -6.32 9.93
CA THR A 251 -0.33 -7.33 10.16
C THR A 251 -1.63 -6.96 9.46
N GLN A 252 -2.07 -5.70 9.55
CA GLN A 252 -3.27 -5.22 8.85
C GLN A 252 -3.19 -5.46 7.34
N ILE A 253 -2.10 -5.04 6.69
CA ILE A 253 -1.91 -5.19 5.24
C ILE A 253 -1.88 -6.68 4.86
N THR A 254 -1.19 -7.51 5.64
CA THR A 254 -1.12 -8.96 5.40
C THR A 254 -2.48 -9.61 5.53
N LEU A 255 -3.26 -9.27 6.56
CA LEU A 255 -4.62 -9.77 6.75
C LEU A 255 -5.54 -9.39 5.58
N GLU A 256 -5.43 -8.16 5.09
CA GLU A 256 -6.22 -7.65 3.97
C GLU A 256 -5.86 -8.39 2.66
N ILE A 257 -4.57 -8.50 2.33
CA ILE A 257 -4.14 -9.25 1.13
C ILE A 257 -4.55 -10.73 1.23
N SER A 258 -4.40 -11.33 2.40
CA SER A 258 -4.70 -12.75 2.61
C SER A 258 -6.20 -13.06 2.49
N VAL A 259 -7.09 -12.16 2.94
CA VAL A 259 -8.53 -12.40 2.81
C VAL A 259 -8.99 -12.35 1.35
N PHE A 260 -8.43 -11.45 0.54
CA PHE A 260 -8.72 -11.41 -0.90
C PHE A 260 -8.15 -12.62 -1.64
N ALA A 261 -6.94 -13.05 -1.29
CA ALA A 261 -6.35 -14.27 -1.85
C ALA A 261 -7.17 -15.53 -1.51
N LEU A 262 -7.63 -15.66 -0.26
CA LEU A 262 -8.48 -16.76 0.16
C LEU A 262 -9.86 -16.70 -0.52
N THR A 263 -10.42 -15.51 -0.70
CA THR A 263 -11.67 -15.30 -1.44
C THR A 263 -11.53 -15.76 -2.90
N ALA A 264 -10.42 -15.41 -3.56
CA ALA A 264 -10.13 -15.90 -4.92
C ALA A 264 -10.04 -17.41 -4.98
N ALA A 265 -9.36 -18.06 -4.00
CA ALA A 265 -9.28 -19.51 -3.90
C ALA A 265 -10.65 -20.17 -3.70
N LEU A 266 -11.52 -19.59 -2.86
CA LEU A 266 -12.88 -20.07 -2.64
C LEU A 266 -13.75 -19.92 -3.90
N ILE A 267 -13.65 -18.81 -4.63
CA ILE A 267 -14.36 -18.57 -5.89
C ILE A 267 -13.85 -19.53 -6.97
N GLY A 268 -12.55 -19.87 -6.97
CA GLY A 268 -11.99 -20.85 -7.89
C GLY A 268 -12.66 -22.22 -7.82
N ARG A 269 -13.20 -22.59 -6.65
CA ARG A 269 -13.99 -23.84 -6.47
C ARG A 269 -15.35 -23.80 -7.16
N LEU A 270 -15.83 -22.64 -7.57
CA LEU A 270 -17.11 -22.47 -8.29
C LEU A 270 -16.96 -22.63 -9.80
N GLY A 271 -15.71 -22.67 -10.31
CA GLY A 271 -15.41 -22.83 -11.73
C GLY A 271 -14.77 -21.59 -12.38
N ALA A 272 -14.44 -21.73 -13.67
CA ALA A 272 -13.64 -20.74 -14.40
C ALA A 272 -14.36 -19.40 -14.60
N VAL A 273 -15.65 -19.42 -14.92
CA VAL A 273 -16.45 -18.19 -15.19
C VAL A 273 -16.54 -17.29 -13.95
N PRO A 274 -16.94 -17.77 -12.75
CA PRO A 274 -16.93 -16.97 -11.53
C PRO A 274 -15.54 -16.44 -11.17
N LEU A 275 -14.48 -17.25 -11.36
CA LEU A 275 -13.10 -16.84 -11.06
C LEU A 275 -12.63 -15.73 -12.00
N ALA A 276 -12.90 -15.84 -13.31
CA ALA A 276 -12.58 -14.81 -14.27
C ALA A 276 -13.31 -13.49 -13.97
N ALA A 277 -14.61 -13.57 -13.66
CA ALA A 277 -15.41 -12.42 -13.29
C ALA A 277 -14.89 -11.75 -12.00
N HIS A 278 -14.52 -12.55 -10.99
CA HIS A 278 -13.90 -12.07 -9.76
C HIS A 278 -12.60 -11.31 -10.05
N GLN A 279 -11.74 -11.88 -10.89
CA GLN A 279 -10.46 -11.27 -11.21
C GLN A 279 -10.63 -9.92 -11.94
N ILE A 280 -11.58 -9.83 -12.87
CA ILE A 280 -11.91 -8.57 -13.55
C ILE A 280 -12.41 -7.53 -12.54
N ALA A 281 -13.38 -7.90 -11.71
CA ALA A 281 -13.94 -7.00 -10.72
C ALA A 281 -12.88 -6.56 -9.70
N LEU A 282 -12.04 -7.47 -9.19
CA LEU A 282 -10.96 -7.19 -8.26
C LEU A 282 -9.93 -6.23 -8.85
N ASN A 283 -9.48 -6.45 -10.08
CA ASN A 283 -8.53 -5.56 -10.77
C ASN A 283 -9.10 -4.15 -10.95
N THR A 284 -10.38 -4.05 -11.28
CA THR A 284 -11.07 -2.76 -11.46
C THR A 284 -11.14 -1.99 -10.14
N VAL A 285 -11.55 -2.66 -9.07
CA VAL A 285 -11.61 -2.06 -7.72
C VAL A 285 -10.22 -1.71 -7.20
N ALA A 286 -9.23 -2.59 -7.41
CA ALA A 286 -7.85 -2.33 -7.00
C ALA A 286 -7.24 -1.12 -7.72
N PHE A 287 -7.56 -0.89 -8.98
CA PHE A 287 -7.11 0.30 -9.71
C PHE A 287 -7.67 1.59 -9.08
N THR A 288 -8.96 1.63 -8.76
CA THR A 288 -9.57 2.79 -8.10
C THR A 288 -9.04 2.99 -6.68
N TYR A 289 -8.68 1.90 -5.98
CA TYR A 289 -8.10 1.91 -4.64
C TYR A 289 -6.73 2.61 -4.56
N MET A 290 -5.96 2.68 -5.65
CA MET A 290 -4.66 3.36 -5.65
C MET A 290 -4.79 4.86 -5.29
N VAL A 291 -5.93 5.50 -5.59
CA VAL A 291 -6.14 6.92 -5.29
C VAL A 291 -6.32 7.16 -3.78
N PRO A 292 -7.25 6.51 -3.06
CA PRO A 292 -7.35 6.68 -1.61
C PRO A 292 -6.09 6.21 -0.87
N LEU A 293 -5.34 5.25 -1.40
CA LEU A 293 -4.06 4.83 -0.81
C LEU A 293 -3.01 5.96 -0.83
N GLY A 294 -2.90 6.68 -1.95
CA GLY A 294 -2.06 7.88 -2.05
C GLY A 294 -2.53 9.02 -1.13
N ILE A 295 -3.85 9.25 -1.04
CA ILE A 295 -4.45 10.23 -0.12
C ILE A 295 -4.20 9.82 1.34
N SER A 296 -4.29 8.56 1.69
CA SER A 296 -4.01 7.99 3.00
C SER A 296 -2.57 8.28 3.46
N SER A 297 -1.62 8.11 2.54
CA SER A 297 -0.22 8.44 2.80
C SER A 297 -0.02 9.94 3.05
N ALA A 298 -0.69 10.80 2.26
CA ALA A 298 -0.68 12.25 2.46
C ALA A 298 -1.32 12.65 3.81
N ALA A 299 -2.44 12.00 4.18
CA ALA A 299 -3.10 12.22 5.47
C ALA A 299 -2.18 11.90 6.64
N ALA A 300 -1.49 10.74 6.60
CA ALA A 300 -0.55 10.33 7.64
C ALA A 300 0.57 11.37 7.84
N VAL A 301 1.15 11.86 6.75
CA VAL A 301 2.20 12.87 6.80
C VAL A 301 1.68 14.18 7.39
N ARG A 302 0.57 14.71 6.89
CA ARG A 302 0.05 16.02 7.31
C ARG A 302 -0.45 16.02 8.75
N VAL A 303 -1.16 14.98 9.16
CA VAL A 303 -1.58 14.80 10.55
C VAL A 303 -0.37 14.69 11.47
N GLY A 304 0.62 13.86 11.11
CA GLY A 304 1.84 13.70 11.89
C GLY A 304 2.62 14.99 12.04
N GLN A 305 2.82 15.74 10.95
CA GLN A 305 3.49 17.04 10.99
C GLN A 305 2.75 18.10 11.82
N ALA A 306 1.41 18.15 11.74
CA ALA A 306 0.62 19.06 12.55
C ALA A 306 0.75 18.74 14.04
N LEU A 307 0.71 17.47 14.41
CA LEU A 307 0.94 17.02 15.80
C LEU A 307 2.36 17.34 16.27
N GLY A 308 3.36 17.18 15.41
CA GLY A 308 4.73 17.59 15.69
C GLY A 308 4.85 19.08 16.00
N ARG A 309 4.12 19.93 15.28
CA ARG A 309 4.02 21.39 15.53
C ARG A 309 3.18 21.73 16.78
N LYS A 310 2.63 20.74 17.48
CA LYS A 310 1.68 20.94 18.59
C LYS A 310 0.41 21.69 18.13
N ASP A 311 -0.04 21.42 16.92
CA ASP A 311 -1.24 22.00 16.31
C ASP A 311 -2.33 20.91 16.15
N PRO A 312 -3.10 20.63 17.21
CA PRO A 312 -4.14 19.60 17.18
C PRO A 312 -5.32 19.98 16.26
N VAL A 313 -5.59 21.26 16.07
CA VAL A 313 -6.64 21.74 15.18
C VAL A 313 -6.24 21.51 13.73
N GLY A 314 -5.02 21.89 13.35
CA GLY A 314 -4.49 21.60 12.01
C GLY A 314 -4.38 20.10 11.72
N ALA A 315 -4.12 19.26 12.72
CA ALA A 315 -4.13 17.81 12.58
C ALA A 315 -5.55 17.28 12.26
N ALA A 316 -6.57 17.78 12.97
CA ALA A 316 -7.96 17.42 12.73
C ALA A 316 -8.41 17.87 11.32
N ASP A 317 -8.13 19.12 10.96
CA ASP A 317 -8.50 19.70 9.66
C ASP A 317 -7.82 18.97 8.49
N ALA A 318 -6.55 18.59 8.63
CA ALA A 318 -5.81 17.82 7.64
C ALA A 318 -6.41 16.41 7.43
N GLY A 319 -6.72 15.72 8.53
CA GLY A 319 -7.32 14.38 8.46
C GLY A 319 -8.74 14.40 7.91
N ASP A 320 -9.58 15.30 8.39
CA ASP A 320 -10.98 15.45 7.92
C ASP A 320 -11.03 15.83 6.43
N THR A 321 -10.14 16.74 5.99
CA THR A 321 -10.03 17.11 4.57
C THR A 321 -9.61 15.94 3.70
N ALA A 322 -8.61 15.18 4.14
CA ALA A 322 -8.16 14.00 3.39
C ALA A 322 -9.27 12.94 3.29
N ILE A 323 -9.99 12.67 4.38
CA ILE A 323 -11.13 11.73 4.41
C ILE A 323 -12.23 12.21 3.45
N PHE A 324 -12.54 13.50 3.45
CA PHE A 324 -13.53 14.06 2.53
C PHE A 324 -13.13 13.90 1.06
N VAL A 325 -11.87 14.22 0.71
CA VAL A 325 -11.36 14.08 -0.67
C VAL A 325 -11.36 12.63 -1.12
N GLY A 326 -10.92 11.69 -0.25
CA GLY A 326 -10.95 10.26 -0.54
C GLY A 326 -12.37 9.72 -0.74
N ALA A 327 -13.30 10.12 0.15
CA ALA A 327 -14.72 9.75 0.05
C ALA A 327 -15.37 10.29 -1.23
N ALA A 328 -15.11 11.54 -1.58
CA ALA A 328 -15.66 12.15 -2.80
C ALA A 328 -15.17 11.44 -4.06
N PHE A 329 -13.87 11.09 -4.13
CA PHE A 329 -13.33 10.33 -5.26
C PHE A 329 -13.96 8.93 -5.34
N MET A 330 -14.03 8.21 -4.22
CA MET A 330 -14.57 6.84 -4.21
C MET A 330 -16.08 6.80 -4.45
N LEU A 331 -16.81 7.83 -4.06
CA LEU A 331 -18.21 7.99 -4.44
C LEU A 331 -18.36 8.15 -5.96
N ALA A 332 -17.52 8.97 -6.58
CA ALA A 332 -17.50 9.12 -8.05
C ALA A 332 -17.14 7.80 -8.74
N ALA A 333 -16.14 7.07 -8.22
CA ALA A 333 -15.77 5.73 -8.71
C ALA A 333 -16.92 4.72 -8.55
N SER A 334 -17.63 4.74 -7.41
CA SER A 334 -18.82 3.90 -7.20
C SER A 334 -19.90 4.16 -8.25
N VAL A 335 -20.21 5.43 -8.53
CA VAL A 335 -21.16 5.80 -9.57
C VAL A 335 -20.69 5.31 -10.95
N LEU A 336 -19.41 5.44 -11.27
CA LEU A 336 -18.84 4.95 -12.53
C LEU A 336 -19.02 3.43 -12.69
N LEU A 337 -18.77 2.65 -11.62
CA LEU A 337 -18.95 1.20 -11.61
C LEU A 337 -20.42 0.79 -11.80
N LEU A 338 -21.38 1.58 -11.28
CA LEU A 338 -22.82 1.33 -11.45
C LEU A 338 -23.35 1.73 -12.82
N VAL A 339 -22.85 2.82 -13.39
CA VAL A 339 -23.34 3.36 -14.67
C VAL A 339 -22.75 2.61 -15.86
N PHE A 340 -21.48 2.22 -15.78
CA PHE A 340 -20.75 1.63 -16.91
C PHE A 340 -20.22 0.20 -16.66
N PRO A 341 -20.89 -0.68 -15.88
CA PRO A 341 -20.32 -1.98 -15.52
C PRO A 341 -20.08 -2.88 -16.72
N ARG A 342 -20.98 -2.84 -17.72
CA ARG A 342 -20.86 -3.63 -18.94
C ARG A 342 -19.74 -3.17 -19.85
N ALA A 343 -19.53 -1.85 -19.96
CA ALA A 343 -18.42 -1.30 -20.72
C ALA A 343 -17.08 -1.69 -20.11
N ILE A 344 -16.97 -1.59 -18.77
CA ILE A 344 -15.78 -1.99 -18.04
C ILE A 344 -15.49 -3.49 -18.23
N ALA A 345 -16.49 -4.36 -18.06
CA ALA A 345 -16.31 -5.80 -18.25
C ALA A 345 -15.88 -6.16 -19.68
N ARG A 346 -16.44 -5.49 -20.69
CA ARG A 346 -16.09 -5.69 -22.12
C ARG A 346 -14.67 -5.29 -22.48
N MET A 347 -14.03 -4.43 -21.72
CA MET A 347 -12.61 -4.10 -21.92
C MET A 347 -11.69 -5.29 -21.65
N TYR A 348 -12.14 -6.25 -20.84
CA TYR A 348 -11.35 -7.42 -20.43
C TYR A 348 -11.70 -8.68 -21.25
N THR A 349 -12.96 -8.87 -21.61
CA THR A 349 -13.42 -10.10 -22.27
C THR A 349 -14.65 -9.88 -23.16
N PRO A 350 -14.77 -10.61 -24.29
CA PRO A 350 -15.99 -10.65 -25.06
C PRO A 350 -17.02 -11.68 -24.55
N ASP A 351 -16.68 -12.54 -23.59
CA ASP A 351 -17.54 -13.62 -23.08
C ASP A 351 -18.71 -13.07 -22.27
N GLU A 352 -19.93 -13.17 -22.80
CA GLU A 352 -21.14 -12.67 -22.15
C GLU A 352 -21.45 -13.37 -20.82
N SER A 353 -21.02 -14.60 -20.59
CA SER A 353 -21.23 -15.29 -19.32
C SER A 353 -20.38 -14.69 -18.20
N VAL A 354 -19.12 -14.38 -18.52
CA VAL A 354 -18.19 -13.67 -17.62
C VAL A 354 -18.66 -12.24 -17.41
N ILE A 355 -19.10 -11.52 -18.47
CA ILE A 355 -19.60 -10.14 -18.38
C ILE A 355 -20.79 -10.06 -17.43
N ARG A 356 -21.80 -10.94 -17.56
CA ARG A 356 -22.97 -10.94 -16.66
C ARG A 356 -22.58 -11.13 -15.21
N THR A 357 -21.69 -12.07 -14.93
CA THR A 357 -21.21 -12.31 -13.57
C THR A 357 -20.40 -11.11 -13.05
N THR A 358 -19.55 -10.53 -13.88
CA THR A 358 -18.75 -9.34 -13.54
C THR A 358 -19.64 -8.14 -13.18
N ILE A 359 -20.72 -7.90 -13.90
CA ILE A 359 -21.67 -6.81 -13.62
C ILE A 359 -22.22 -6.93 -12.18
N LEU A 360 -22.60 -8.14 -11.76
CA LEU A 360 -23.10 -8.38 -10.41
C LEU A 360 -22.02 -8.12 -9.34
N LEU A 361 -20.78 -8.54 -9.61
CA LEU A 361 -19.67 -8.31 -8.69
C LEU A 361 -19.26 -6.82 -8.63
N LEU A 362 -19.29 -6.10 -9.76
CA LEU A 362 -19.05 -4.65 -9.79
C LEU A 362 -20.14 -3.89 -9.04
N ALA A 363 -21.40 -4.34 -9.06
CA ALA A 363 -22.45 -3.74 -8.26
C ALA A 363 -22.19 -3.93 -6.74
N ALA A 364 -21.76 -5.12 -6.33
CA ALA A 364 -21.31 -5.34 -4.95
C ALA A 364 -20.08 -4.47 -4.62
N GLY A 365 -19.13 -4.37 -5.55
CA GLY A 365 -17.97 -3.47 -5.45
C GLY A 365 -18.37 -2.01 -5.23
N ALA A 366 -19.30 -1.51 -6.01
CA ALA A 366 -19.80 -0.15 -5.90
C ALA A 366 -20.44 0.13 -4.53
N ALA A 367 -21.13 -0.85 -3.92
CA ALA A 367 -21.75 -0.69 -2.62
C ALA A 367 -20.73 -0.43 -1.49
N PHE A 368 -19.55 -1.02 -1.55
CA PHE A 368 -18.52 -0.80 -0.53
C PHE A 368 -17.49 0.28 -0.89
N GLN A 369 -17.41 0.69 -2.15
CA GLN A 369 -16.35 1.57 -2.67
C GLN A 369 -16.17 2.85 -1.83
N LEU A 370 -17.28 3.50 -1.44
CA LEU A 370 -17.25 4.68 -0.58
C LEU A 370 -16.58 4.37 0.78
N PHE A 371 -16.95 3.25 1.39
CA PHE A 371 -16.46 2.85 2.70
C PHE A 371 -15.00 2.39 2.62
N ASP A 372 -14.58 1.82 1.51
CA ASP A 372 -13.19 1.47 1.23
C ASP A 372 -12.29 2.72 1.19
N GLY A 373 -12.75 3.80 0.54
CA GLY A 373 -12.08 5.08 0.62
C GLY A 373 -12.03 5.68 2.01
N LEU A 374 -13.16 5.66 2.72
CA LEU A 374 -13.24 6.15 4.09
C LEU A 374 -12.27 5.41 5.03
N GLN A 375 -12.28 4.06 5.00
CA GLN A 375 -11.43 3.25 5.86
C GLN A 375 -9.93 3.46 5.55
N THR A 376 -9.57 3.51 4.27
CA THR A 376 -8.19 3.67 3.82
C THR A 376 -7.61 5.01 4.27
N VAL A 377 -8.34 6.11 4.07
CA VAL A 377 -7.85 7.43 4.44
C VAL A 377 -7.92 7.67 5.95
N ALA A 378 -8.95 7.17 6.64
CA ALA A 378 -9.01 7.21 8.10
C ALA A 378 -7.86 6.42 8.75
N THR A 379 -7.48 5.27 8.19
CA THR A 379 -6.28 4.51 8.60
C THR A 379 -5.03 5.37 8.48
N GLY A 380 -4.87 6.12 7.39
CA GLY A 380 -3.74 7.05 7.21
C GLY A 380 -3.72 8.15 8.27
N ALA A 381 -4.87 8.77 8.54
CA ALA A 381 -5.00 9.83 9.55
C ALA A 381 -4.68 9.29 10.97
N LEU A 382 -5.23 8.13 11.35
CA LEU A 382 -4.96 7.46 12.62
C LEU A 382 -3.47 7.09 12.75
N ARG A 383 -2.86 6.60 11.67
CA ARG A 383 -1.43 6.30 11.60
C ARG A 383 -0.57 7.54 11.84
N GLY A 384 -0.91 8.68 11.23
CA GLY A 384 -0.26 9.96 11.48
C GLY A 384 -0.35 10.40 12.93
N ALA A 385 -1.47 10.06 13.60
CA ALA A 385 -1.67 10.27 15.04
C ALA A 385 -0.94 9.23 15.92
N GLY A 386 -0.38 8.18 15.33
CA GLY A 386 0.34 7.11 16.05
C GLY A 386 -0.53 5.92 16.46
N ASP A 387 -1.78 5.85 16.02
CA ASP A 387 -2.65 4.71 16.23
C ASP A 387 -2.66 3.79 15.00
N THR A 388 -1.90 2.70 15.08
CA THR A 388 -1.87 1.63 14.08
C THR A 388 -2.59 0.36 14.56
N ARG A 389 -2.92 0.28 15.85
CA ARG A 389 -3.56 -0.89 16.45
C ARG A 389 -5.06 -0.94 16.15
N THR A 390 -5.73 0.19 16.24
CA THR A 390 -7.17 0.26 15.96
C THR A 390 -7.50 -0.20 14.54
N PRO A 391 -6.81 0.27 13.46
CA PRO A 391 -7.02 -0.27 12.12
C PRO A 391 -6.76 -1.77 12.03
N MET A 392 -5.68 -2.29 12.60
CA MET A 392 -5.36 -3.72 12.58
C MET A 392 -6.49 -4.58 13.18
N LEU A 393 -6.95 -4.21 14.38
CA LEU A 393 -8.01 -4.96 15.08
C LEU A 393 -9.34 -4.89 14.32
N CYS A 394 -9.67 -3.73 13.73
CA CYS A 394 -10.87 -3.58 12.91
C CYS A 394 -10.83 -4.49 11.68
N HIS A 395 -9.71 -4.52 10.96
CA HIS A 395 -9.53 -5.38 9.78
C HIS A 395 -9.59 -6.86 10.14
N PHE A 396 -8.90 -7.25 11.22
CA PHE A 396 -8.95 -8.64 11.68
C PHE A 396 -10.39 -9.07 12.00
N THR A 397 -11.08 -8.30 12.83
CA THR A 397 -12.46 -8.65 13.25
C THR A 397 -13.43 -8.64 12.09
N ALA A 398 -13.43 -7.57 11.29
CA ALA A 398 -14.40 -7.42 10.21
C ALA A 398 -14.18 -8.40 9.06
N TYR A 399 -12.94 -8.60 8.60
CA TYR A 399 -12.70 -9.49 7.49
C TYR A 399 -12.71 -10.97 7.89
N TRP A 400 -12.00 -11.34 8.97
CA TRP A 400 -11.75 -12.74 9.30
C TRP A 400 -12.83 -13.36 10.18
N ILE A 401 -13.43 -12.59 11.08
CA ILE A 401 -14.47 -13.09 12.00
C ILE A 401 -15.87 -12.91 11.41
N ILE A 402 -16.12 -11.81 10.69
CA ILE A 402 -17.46 -11.49 10.19
C ILE A 402 -17.58 -11.75 8.69
N GLY A 403 -16.78 -11.04 7.86
CA GLY A 403 -17.00 -10.96 6.42
C GLY A 403 -16.74 -12.27 5.69
N LEU A 404 -15.58 -12.90 5.92
CA LEU A 404 -15.23 -14.14 5.26
C LEU A 404 -16.14 -15.32 5.66
N PRO A 405 -16.44 -15.56 6.96
CA PRO A 405 -17.37 -16.62 7.34
C PRO A 405 -18.79 -16.39 6.80
N LEU A 406 -19.30 -15.16 6.89
CA LEU A 406 -20.61 -14.81 6.34
C LEU A 406 -20.63 -14.97 4.81
N GLY A 407 -19.59 -14.48 4.12
CA GLY A 407 -19.47 -14.61 2.66
C GLY A 407 -19.40 -16.06 2.22
N ALA A 408 -18.62 -16.90 2.92
CA ALA A 408 -18.57 -18.34 2.66
C ALA A 408 -19.93 -19.02 2.92
N TRP A 409 -20.62 -18.66 3.98
CA TRP A 409 -21.95 -19.17 4.25
C TRP A 409 -22.97 -18.78 3.17
N LEU A 410 -22.99 -17.51 2.74
CA LEU A 410 -23.82 -17.05 1.62
C LEU A 410 -23.48 -17.76 0.32
N CYS A 411 -22.18 -17.92 0.01
CA CYS A 411 -21.70 -18.56 -1.20
C CYS A 411 -22.13 -20.03 -1.29
N PHE A 412 -21.79 -20.84 -0.26
CA PHE A 412 -21.91 -22.29 -0.33
C PHE A 412 -23.23 -22.83 0.24
N ARG A 413 -23.79 -22.22 1.29
CA ARG A 413 -25.02 -22.71 1.92
C ARG A 413 -26.29 -22.06 1.32
N ARG A 414 -26.21 -20.76 0.95
CA ARG A 414 -27.31 -20.05 0.30
C ARG A 414 -27.25 -20.08 -1.21
N HIS A 415 -26.20 -20.66 -1.79
CA HIS A 415 -25.99 -20.80 -3.24
C HIS A 415 -25.93 -19.45 -4.01
N TRP A 416 -25.47 -18.36 -3.33
CA TRP A 416 -25.28 -17.06 -3.96
C TRP A 416 -24.00 -16.98 -4.81
N GLY A 417 -23.16 -18.05 -4.80
CA GLY A 417 -21.94 -18.12 -5.57
C GLY A 417 -20.95 -17.01 -5.20
N ALA A 418 -20.20 -16.52 -6.20
CA ALA A 418 -19.21 -15.45 -6.00
C ALA A 418 -19.82 -14.17 -5.41
N PHE A 419 -21.07 -13.84 -5.73
CA PHE A 419 -21.76 -12.68 -5.19
C PHE A 419 -21.92 -12.76 -3.67
N GLY A 420 -22.12 -13.97 -3.12
CA GLY A 420 -22.21 -14.19 -1.67
C GLY A 420 -20.90 -13.85 -0.95
N LEU A 421 -19.74 -14.25 -1.50
CA LEU A 421 -18.44 -13.89 -0.96
C LEU A 421 -18.20 -12.38 -1.00
N TRP A 422 -18.51 -11.73 -2.13
CA TRP A 422 -18.41 -10.28 -2.27
C TRP A 422 -19.33 -9.53 -1.32
N SER A 423 -20.54 -10.04 -1.07
CA SER A 423 -21.48 -9.44 -0.09
C SER A 423 -20.92 -9.49 1.33
N GLY A 424 -20.27 -10.60 1.72
CA GLY A 424 -19.60 -10.70 3.01
C GLY A 424 -18.43 -9.72 3.15
N LEU A 425 -17.58 -9.59 2.11
CA LEU A 425 -16.48 -8.62 2.09
C LEU A 425 -16.99 -7.18 2.07
N SER A 426 -18.09 -6.91 1.36
CA SER A 426 -18.73 -5.59 1.33
C SER A 426 -19.19 -5.17 2.72
N LEU A 427 -19.86 -6.08 3.45
CA LEU A 427 -20.25 -5.83 4.84
C LEU A 427 -19.03 -5.55 5.72
N ALA A 428 -17.96 -6.32 5.59
CA ALA A 428 -16.73 -6.10 6.35
C ALA A 428 -16.16 -4.70 6.09
N LEU A 429 -16.02 -4.29 4.83
CA LEU A 429 -15.51 -2.97 4.44
C LEU A 429 -16.39 -1.82 4.97
N ILE A 430 -17.72 -1.98 4.91
CA ILE A 430 -18.66 -1.01 5.47
C ILE A 430 -18.45 -0.87 6.98
N LEU A 431 -18.34 -1.98 7.70
CA LEU A 431 -18.08 -1.98 9.14
C LEU A 431 -16.75 -1.33 9.49
N ILE A 432 -15.67 -1.68 8.76
CA ILE A 432 -14.34 -1.07 8.96
C ILE A 432 -14.43 0.44 8.74
N GLY A 433 -15.02 0.87 7.62
CA GLY A 433 -15.14 2.29 7.29
C GLY A 433 -15.89 3.09 8.38
N ILE A 434 -16.99 2.57 8.88
CA ILE A 434 -17.77 3.20 9.97
C ILE A 434 -16.92 3.26 11.25
N VAL A 435 -16.35 2.13 11.68
CA VAL A 435 -15.60 2.05 12.94
C VAL A 435 -14.37 2.93 12.92
N LEU A 436 -13.61 2.94 11.81
CA LEU A 436 -12.41 3.78 11.70
C LEU A 436 -12.74 5.28 11.59
N LEU A 437 -13.86 5.64 10.96
CA LEU A 437 -14.33 7.03 10.98
C LEU A 437 -14.73 7.48 12.39
N LEU A 438 -15.38 6.60 13.16
CA LEU A 438 -15.73 6.87 14.57
C LEU A 438 -14.46 6.96 15.44
N ALA A 439 -13.49 6.07 15.21
CA ALA A 439 -12.19 6.10 15.89
C ALA A 439 -11.45 7.41 15.60
N TRP A 440 -11.40 7.83 14.32
CA TRP A 440 -10.82 9.13 13.95
C TRP A 440 -11.52 10.29 14.64
N ARG A 441 -12.86 10.33 14.64
CA ARG A 441 -13.62 11.38 15.33
C ARG A 441 -13.36 11.41 16.84
N ARG A 442 -13.16 10.23 17.46
CA ARG A 442 -12.78 10.13 18.87
C ARG A 442 -11.38 10.72 19.10
N THR A 443 -10.41 10.39 18.23
CA THR A 443 -9.06 10.95 18.26
C THR A 443 -9.08 12.48 18.13
N VAL A 444 -9.85 13.02 17.19
CA VAL A 444 -10.00 14.48 17.00
C VAL A 444 -10.56 15.15 18.27
N ARG A 445 -11.54 14.54 18.92
CA ARG A 445 -12.09 15.07 20.20
C ARG A 445 -11.04 15.10 21.30
N THR A 446 -10.26 14.05 21.43
CA THR A 446 -9.15 13.98 22.43
C THR A 446 -8.08 15.04 22.13
N LEU A 447 -7.74 15.26 20.87
CA LEU A 447 -6.81 16.29 20.44
C LEU A 447 -7.34 17.70 20.74
N ALA A 448 -8.65 17.94 20.53
CA ALA A 448 -9.28 19.22 20.82
C ALA A 448 -9.31 19.56 22.33
N VAL A 449 -9.49 18.57 23.19
CA VAL A 449 -9.42 18.71 24.66
C VAL A 449 -8.00 19.02 25.14
N ALA A 450 -6.99 18.42 24.47
CA ALA A 450 -5.58 18.65 24.78
C ALA A 450 -5.06 20.01 24.28
N ALA A 451 -5.83 20.73 23.45
CA ALA A 451 -5.46 22.08 22.98
C ALA A 451 -5.52 23.08 24.16
N PRO A 452 -4.45 23.83 24.45
CA PRO A 452 -4.51 24.85 25.50
C PRO A 452 -5.59 25.86 25.15
N THR A 453 -6.52 26.07 26.09
CA THR A 453 -7.60 27.05 25.97
C THR A 453 -7.00 28.43 25.67
N THR A 454 -7.54 29.11 24.68
CA THR A 454 -7.06 30.42 24.18
C THR A 454 -6.99 31.53 25.25
N SER A 455 -7.58 31.28 26.43
CA SER A 455 -7.53 32.20 27.58
C SER A 455 -6.13 32.37 28.20
N SER A 456 -5.23 31.36 28.05
CA SER A 456 -3.88 31.44 28.62
C SER A 456 -2.94 32.33 27.77
N ARG A 457 -3.24 32.57 26.50
CA ARG A 457 -2.41 33.42 25.61
C ARG A 457 -2.62 34.92 25.85
N LEU A 458 -3.73 35.34 26.46
CA LEU A 458 -3.98 36.73 26.78
C LEU A 458 -3.30 37.16 28.09
N HIS A 459 -3.06 36.24 29.01
CA HIS A 459 -2.40 36.55 30.29
C HIS A 459 -0.87 36.64 30.23
N VAL A 460 -0.22 36.08 29.19
CA VAL A 460 1.25 36.18 29.05
C VAL A 460 1.65 37.50 28.40
N LYS A 461 0.81 38.10 27.53
CA LYS A 461 1.11 39.42 26.92
C LYS A 461 0.94 40.63 27.86
N HIS A 462 0.32 40.47 29.03
CA HIS A 462 0.15 41.55 30.02
C HIS A 462 1.17 41.51 31.17
N ARG A 463 2.16 40.59 31.14
CA ARG A 463 3.25 40.55 32.11
C ARG A 463 4.61 40.99 31.57
N GLU A 464 4.69 41.36 30.31
CA GLU A 464 5.92 41.91 29.68
C GLU A 464 5.71 43.32 29.11
N ALA A 465 4.72 44.10 29.64
CA ALA A 465 4.54 45.50 29.34
C ALA A 465 4.80 46.32 30.62
#